data_4ba4d4c08aac96c58ecdbdb9bfdc16cd
#
_entry.id   4ba4d4c08aac96c58ecdbdb9bfdc16cd
#
_cell.length_a   1.000
_cell.length_b   1.000
_cell.length_c   1.000
_cell.angle_alpha   90.00
_cell.angle_beta   90.00
_cell.angle_gamma   90.00
#
_symmetry.space_group_name_H-M   'P 1'
#
loop_
_entity.id
_entity.type
_entity.pdbx_description
1 polymer ?
#
loop_
_entity_poly.entity_id
_entity_poly.type
_entity_poly.pdbx_seq_one_letter_code
_entity_poly.pdbx_strand_id
1 'polypeptide(L)'
;MKKIVSYLALSALLLFLLVWGVVAGTDWYVLSQWDAKDSSVIVIEDLLGKRADPASGEGGEWESEFVKLRILYRSGPRTGSREDVEIMQLADSRLTLLPGKEYLLLADMFEDGTVQFSVSDRYRVPAVVGFITFACGILVIIAGRSGFKALVGLF
;
A
#
# COMPACT_ATOMS: atom_id res chain seq x y z
N MET A 1 17.65 -22.69 -32.35
CA MET A 1 16.40 -22.23 -31.72
C MET A 1 16.29 -22.59 -30.22
N LYS A 2 16.45 -23.86 -29.78
CA LYS A 2 16.31 -24.27 -28.36
C LYS A 2 17.19 -23.47 -27.38
N LYS A 3 18.46 -23.18 -27.72
CA LYS A 3 19.38 -22.40 -26.85
C LYS A 3 18.91 -20.97 -26.66
N ILE A 4 18.39 -20.30 -27.70
CA ILE A 4 17.90 -18.90 -27.61
C ILE A 4 16.69 -18.82 -26.70
N VAL A 5 15.74 -19.76 -26.82
CA VAL A 5 14.55 -19.84 -25.95
C VAL A 5 14.96 -20.08 -24.51
N SER A 6 15.97 -20.92 -24.26
CA SER A 6 16.49 -21.17 -22.90
C SER A 6 17.12 -19.92 -22.28
N TYR A 7 17.88 -19.13 -23.05
CA TYR A 7 18.45 -17.88 -22.54
C TYR A 7 17.41 -16.81 -22.25
N LEU A 8 16.36 -16.69 -23.10
CA LEU A 8 15.25 -15.78 -22.87
C LEU A 8 14.46 -16.17 -21.62
N ALA A 9 14.19 -17.45 -21.43
CA ALA A 9 13.50 -17.94 -20.24
C ALA A 9 14.32 -17.69 -18.96
N LEU A 10 15.64 -17.92 -19.00
CA LEU A 10 16.52 -17.66 -17.87
C LEU A 10 16.59 -16.18 -17.53
N SER A 11 16.71 -15.30 -18.53
CA SER A 11 16.73 -13.85 -18.31
C SER A 11 15.42 -13.31 -17.74
N ALA A 12 14.29 -13.84 -18.20
CA ALA A 12 12.96 -13.50 -17.67
C ALA A 12 12.82 -13.94 -16.20
N LEU A 13 13.28 -15.14 -15.87
CA LEU A 13 13.27 -15.65 -14.50
C LEU A 13 14.14 -14.78 -13.57
N LEU A 14 15.35 -14.44 -14.01
CA LEU A 14 16.27 -13.58 -13.25
C LEU A 14 15.67 -12.18 -13.02
N LEU A 15 15.05 -11.60 -14.06
CA LEU A 15 14.34 -10.32 -13.93
C LEU A 15 13.21 -10.41 -12.92
N PHE A 16 12.40 -11.46 -12.99
CA PHE A 16 11.29 -11.69 -12.04
C PHE A 16 11.80 -11.77 -10.61
N LEU A 17 12.85 -12.57 -10.35
CA LEU A 17 13.44 -12.70 -9.02
C LEU A 17 14.03 -11.38 -8.52
N LEU A 18 14.67 -10.60 -9.40
CA LEU A 18 15.20 -9.29 -9.07
C LEU A 18 14.08 -8.31 -8.69
N VAL A 19 13.04 -8.21 -9.51
CA VAL A 19 11.88 -7.35 -9.21
C VAL A 19 11.25 -7.74 -7.89
N TRP A 20 11.02 -9.04 -7.69
CA TRP A 20 10.43 -9.53 -6.44
C TRP A 20 11.31 -9.24 -5.22
N GLY A 21 12.62 -9.45 -5.30
CA GLY A 21 13.57 -9.18 -4.22
C GLY A 21 13.64 -7.69 -3.87
N VAL A 22 13.67 -6.81 -4.89
CA VAL A 22 13.68 -5.35 -4.67
C VAL A 22 12.37 -4.88 -4.04
N VAL A 23 11.23 -5.36 -4.53
CA VAL A 23 9.92 -5.00 -3.98
C VAL A 23 9.81 -5.43 -2.51
N ALA A 24 10.12 -6.70 -2.21
CA ALA A 24 10.04 -7.22 -0.86
C ALA A 24 11.01 -6.52 0.11
N GLY A 25 12.24 -6.27 -0.34
CA GLY A 25 13.25 -5.56 0.46
C GLY A 25 12.89 -4.10 0.73
N THR A 26 12.38 -3.40 -0.28
CA THR A 26 11.95 -2.00 -0.13
C THR A 26 10.72 -1.89 0.75
N ASP A 27 9.74 -2.78 0.59
CA ASP A 27 8.54 -2.81 1.41
C ASP A 27 8.91 -3.04 2.88
N TRP A 28 9.72 -4.07 3.15
CA TRP A 28 10.23 -4.34 4.51
C TRP A 28 10.98 -3.14 5.09
N TYR A 29 11.88 -2.51 4.31
CA TYR A 29 12.65 -1.35 4.76
C TYR A 29 11.73 -0.16 5.09
N VAL A 30 10.80 0.20 4.20
CA VAL A 30 9.86 1.30 4.42
C VAL A 30 9.03 1.05 5.67
N LEU A 31 8.47 -0.16 5.82
CA LEU A 31 7.66 -0.49 6.99
C LEU A 31 8.47 -0.49 8.29
N SER A 32 9.73 -0.92 8.25
CA SER A 32 10.62 -0.94 9.43
C SER A 32 11.06 0.45 9.88
N GLN A 33 11.13 1.42 8.96
CA GLN A 33 11.48 2.82 9.25
C GLN A 33 10.25 3.69 9.53
N TRP A 34 9.04 3.10 9.51
CA TRP A 34 7.81 3.84 9.72
C TRP A 34 7.67 4.26 11.17
N ASP A 35 8.04 5.51 11.48
CA ASP A 35 8.02 6.08 12.84
C ASP A 35 6.93 7.16 13.01
N ALA A 36 5.96 7.21 12.12
CA ALA A 36 4.87 8.17 12.23
C ALA A 36 3.92 7.77 13.37
N LYS A 37 3.73 8.66 14.35
CA LYS A 37 2.86 8.41 15.52
C LYS A 37 1.39 8.36 15.13
N ASP A 38 1.01 9.19 14.16
CA ASP A 38 -0.38 9.43 13.80
C ASP A 38 -0.81 8.69 12.54
N SER A 39 0.08 7.85 11.97
CA SER A 39 -0.25 7.06 10.80
C SER A 39 0.37 5.67 10.84
N SER A 40 -0.33 4.69 10.27
CA SER A 40 0.13 3.31 10.20
C SER A 40 -0.33 2.66 8.90
N VAL A 41 0.49 1.75 8.37
CA VAL A 41 0.05 0.88 7.28
C VAL A 41 -0.70 -0.30 7.87
N ILE A 42 -1.91 -0.52 7.38
CA ILE A 42 -2.81 -1.58 7.84
C ILE A 42 -3.23 -2.49 6.70
N VAL A 43 -3.57 -3.74 7.01
CA VAL A 43 -4.31 -4.65 6.14
C VAL A 43 -5.74 -4.74 6.68
N ILE A 44 -6.75 -4.55 5.84
CA ILE A 44 -8.13 -4.85 6.21
C ILE A 44 -8.31 -6.37 6.11
N GLU A 45 -8.53 -7.04 7.24
CA GLU A 45 -8.83 -8.47 7.26
C GLU A 45 -10.30 -8.73 6.94
N ASP A 46 -11.21 -7.94 7.52
CA ASP A 46 -12.64 -8.11 7.35
C ASP A 46 -13.42 -6.78 7.48
N LEU A 47 -14.59 -6.72 6.85
CA LEU A 47 -15.57 -5.64 6.96
C LEU A 47 -16.69 -6.12 7.90
N LEU A 48 -16.71 -5.59 9.13
CA LEU A 48 -17.63 -6.06 10.17
C LEU A 48 -19.02 -5.43 10.07
N GLY A 49 -19.12 -4.22 9.48
CA GLY A 49 -20.41 -3.54 9.31
C GLY A 49 -20.28 -2.09 8.89
N LYS A 50 -21.41 -1.52 8.50
CA LYS A 50 -21.53 -0.10 8.17
C LYS A 50 -22.73 0.48 8.92
N ARG A 51 -22.61 1.71 9.38
CA ARG A 51 -23.66 2.47 10.04
C ARG A 51 -23.64 3.91 9.54
N ALA A 52 -24.81 4.42 9.18
CA ALA A 52 -24.95 5.84 8.86
C ALA A 52 -24.58 6.70 10.09
N ASP A 53 -23.93 7.83 9.86
CA ASP A 53 -23.63 8.78 10.92
C ASP A 53 -24.94 9.48 11.35
N PRO A 54 -25.39 9.35 12.61
CA PRO A 54 -26.60 10.00 13.07
C PRO A 54 -26.50 11.54 13.10
N ALA A 55 -25.27 12.08 13.04
CA ALA A 55 -25.02 13.50 12.99
C ALA A 55 -25.06 14.08 11.55
N SER A 56 -24.97 13.22 10.53
CA SER A 56 -25.22 13.62 9.15
C SER A 56 -26.74 13.80 8.96
N GLY A 57 -27.21 15.06 9.10
CA GLY A 57 -28.63 15.38 8.97
C GLY A 57 -29.18 14.99 7.59
N GLU A 58 -30.47 14.55 7.56
CA GLU A 58 -31.19 14.34 6.30
C GLU A 58 -31.11 15.59 5.42
N GLY A 59 -30.36 15.50 4.30
CA GLY A 59 -30.19 16.62 3.33
C GLY A 59 -28.91 17.43 3.47
N GLY A 60 -27.95 17.04 4.29
CA GLY A 60 -26.61 17.65 4.33
C GLY A 60 -25.82 17.37 3.04
N GLU A 61 -24.99 18.34 2.59
CA GLU A 61 -24.10 18.19 1.43
C GLU A 61 -23.08 17.06 1.57
N TRP A 62 -22.93 16.51 2.80
CA TRP A 62 -21.92 15.51 3.15
C TRP A 62 -22.54 14.40 4.00
N GLU A 63 -22.88 13.30 3.37
CA GLU A 63 -23.24 12.09 4.10
C GLU A 63 -21.97 11.38 4.54
N SER A 64 -21.84 11.12 5.86
CA SER A 64 -20.77 10.30 6.43
C SER A 64 -21.30 8.96 6.90
N GLU A 65 -20.49 7.93 6.78
CA GLU A 65 -20.79 6.59 7.30
C GLU A 65 -19.67 6.13 8.22
N PHE A 66 -20.02 5.42 9.29
CA PHE A 66 -19.07 4.69 10.11
C PHE A 66 -18.92 3.27 9.58
N VAL A 67 -17.70 2.86 9.29
CA VAL A 67 -17.35 1.52 8.83
C VAL A 67 -16.54 0.82 9.90
N LYS A 68 -17.04 -0.30 10.41
CA LYS A 68 -16.32 -1.13 11.37
C LYS A 68 -15.49 -2.18 10.64
N LEU A 69 -14.18 -2.15 10.91
CA LEU A 69 -13.18 -2.97 10.24
C LEU A 69 -12.40 -3.79 11.24
N ARG A 70 -12.04 -5.01 10.86
CA ARG A 70 -10.96 -5.76 11.49
C ARG A 70 -9.68 -5.52 10.72
N ILE A 71 -8.66 -5.01 11.39
CA ILE A 71 -7.40 -4.62 10.79
C ILE A 71 -6.21 -5.33 11.43
N LEU A 72 -5.15 -5.52 10.63
CA LEU A 72 -3.83 -5.95 11.06
C LEU A 72 -2.84 -4.82 10.79
N TYR A 73 -2.13 -4.36 11.82
CA TYR A 73 -1.09 -3.34 11.66
C TYR A 73 0.17 -3.94 11.02
N ARG A 74 0.63 -3.34 9.91
CA ARG A 74 1.87 -3.70 9.21
C ARG A 74 3.05 -2.80 9.60
N SER A 75 2.78 -1.61 10.11
CA SER A 75 3.81 -0.65 10.53
C SER A 75 3.39 0.14 11.76
N GLY A 76 4.35 0.89 12.33
CA GLY A 76 4.14 1.71 13.51
C GLY A 76 4.22 0.92 14.82
N PRO A 77 3.90 1.56 15.96
CA PRO A 77 4.09 1.00 17.30
C PRO A 77 3.20 -0.23 17.58
N ARG A 78 2.16 -0.45 16.79
CA ARG A 78 1.23 -1.60 16.94
C ARG A 78 1.46 -2.71 15.93
N THR A 79 2.60 -2.73 15.25
CA THR A 79 2.92 -3.75 14.23
C THR A 79 2.65 -5.17 14.71
N GLY A 80 1.91 -5.95 13.90
CA GLY A 80 1.53 -7.33 14.19
C GLY A 80 0.28 -7.50 15.06
N SER A 81 -0.26 -6.42 15.64
CA SER A 81 -1.51 -6.48 16.40
C SER A 81 -2.73 -6.46 15.49
N ARG A 82 -3.81 -7.09 15.95
CA ARG A 82 -5.14 -7.05 15.33
C ARG A 82 -6.08 -6.23 16.20
N GLU A 83 -6.87 -5.41 15.56
CA GLU A 83 -7.82 -4.56 16.26
C GLU A 83 -9.10 -4.39 15.43
N ASP A 84 -10.25 -4.29 16.12
CA ASP A 84 -11.50 -3.88 15.49
C ASP A 84 -11.61 -2.36 15.65
N VAL A 85 -11.54 -1.62 14.56
CA VAL A 85 -11.59 -0.15 14.55
C VAL A 85 -12.86 0.33 13.83
N GLU A 86 -13.39 1.45 14.26
CA GLU A 86 -14.45 2.15 13.57
C GLU A 86 -13.85 3.40 12.91
N ILE A 87 -14.00 3.49 11.59
CA ILE A 87 -13.51 4.62 10.81
C ILE A 87 -14.68 5.44 10.27
N MET A 88 -14.50 6.74 10.21
CA MET A 88 -15.43 7.62 9.52
C MET A 88 -15.02 7.74 8.04
N GLN A 89 -15.95 7.53 7.15
CA GLN A 89 -15.78 7.66 5.71
C GLN A 89 -16.92 8.49 5.13
N LEU A 90 -16.62 9.39 4.19
CA LEU A 90 -17.64 10.06 3.41
C LEU A 90 -18.36 9.01 2.54
N ALA A 91 -19.70 9.03 2.49
CA ALA A 91 -20.49 8.07 1.73
C ALA A 91 -20.17 8.12 0.22
N ASP A 92 -19.79 9.29 -0.30
CA ASP A 92 -19.35 9.51 -1.69
C ASP A 92 -17.83 9.36 -1.87
N SER A 93 -17.12 8.73 -0.93
CA SER A 93 -15.68 8.57 -1.06
C SER A 93 -15.34 7.62 -2.20
N ARG A 94 -14.39 8.03 -3.06
CA ARG A 94 -13.86 7.19 -4.16
C ARG A 94 -13.03 6.01 -3.66
N LEU A 95 -12.73 5.95 -2.37
CA LEU A 95 -11.93 4.92 -1.77
C LEU A 95 -12.81 3.73 -1.35
N THR A 96 -12.83 2.69 -2.18
CA THR A 96 -13.48 1.45 -1.82
C THR A 96 -12.58 0.60 -0.93
N LEU A 97 -13.02 0.36 0.30
CA LEU A 97 -12.32 -0.50 1.25
C LEU A 97 -12.57 -1.97 0.89
N LEU A 98 -11.48 -2.72 0.68
CA LEU A 98 -11.54 -4.12 0.27
C LEU A 98 -10.71 -4.98 1.24
N PRO A 99 -11.23 -6.12 1.72
CA PRO A 99 -10.45 -7.07 2.49
C PRO A 99 -9.21 -7.57 1.74
N GLY A 100 -8.13 -7.82 2.47
CA GLY A 100 -6.85 -8.27 1.93
C GLY A 100 -6.02 -7.18 1.25
N LYS A 101 -6.45 -5.91 1.31
CA LYS A 101 -5.69 -4.78 0.75
C LYS A 101 -5.08 -3.93 1.85
N GLU A 102 -3.97 -3.29 1.51
CA GLU A 102 -3.21 -2.41 2.40
C GLU A 102 -3.62 -0.96 2.21
N TYR A 103 -3.77 -0.26 3.34
CA TYR A 103 -4.20 1.13 3.40
C TYR A 103 -3.36 1.91 4.42
N LEU A 104 -3.34 3.22 4.26
CA LEU A 104 -2.78 4.15 5.22
C LEU A 104 -3.89 4.59 6.17
N LEU A 105 -3.79 4.17 7.43
CA LEU A 105 -4.66 4.59 8.53
C LEU A 105 -4.06 5.85 9.18
N LEU A 106 -4.87 6.87 9.35
CA LEU A 106 -4.56 8.07 10.12
C LEU A 106 -5.35 8.03 11.42
N ALA A 107 -4.70 8.45 12.50
CA ALA A 107 -5.30 8.58 13.82
C ALA A 107 -5.24 10.05 14.22
N ASP A 108 -6.39 10.71 14.21
CA ASP A 108 -6.52 12.10 14.66
C ASP A 108 -6.94 12.12 16.12
N MET A 109 -6.14 12.75 16.95
CA MET A 109 -6.43 12.94 18.38
C MET A 109 -7.06 14.31 18.61
N PHE A 110 -8.27 14.33 19.12
CA PHE A 110 -8.98 15.55 19.47
C PHE A 110 -8.56 16.07 20.86
N GLU A 111 -8.88 17.35 21.13
CA GLU A 111 -8.55 18.00 22.41
C GLU A 111 -9.22 17.35 23.63
N ASP A 112 -10.34 16.66 23.42
CA ASP A 112 -11.06 15.88 24.44
C ASP A 112 -10.45 14.50 24.72
N GLY A 113 -9.36 14.14 24.02
CA GLY A 113 -8.68 12.84 24.12
C GLY A 113 -9.34 11.72 23.30
N THR A 114 -10.38 12.01 22.53
CA THR A 114 -10.95 11.03 21.60
C THR A 114 -10.03 10.84 20.40
N VAL A 115 -9.92 9.59 19.93
CA VAL A 115 -9.13 9.23 18.75
C VAL A 115 -10.09 8.85 17.64
N GLN A 116 -10.05 9.57 16.54
CA GLN A 116 -10.81 9.27 15.35
C GLN A 116 -9.88 8.64 14.30
N PHE A 117 -10.29 7.52 13.76
CA PHE A 117 -9.55 6.86 12.69
C PHE A 117 -10.15 7.20 11.33
N SER A 118 -9.27 7.50 10.38
CA SER A 118 -9.62 7.73 8.98
C SER A 118 -8.66 6.97 8.06
N VAL A 119 -9.14 6.56 6.89
CA VAL A 119 -8.29 5.91 5.88
C VAL A 119 -8.01 6.92 4.78
N SER A 120 -6.73 7.24 4.60
CA SER A 120 -6.29 8.27 3.65
C SER A 120 -6.20 7.75 2.23
N ASP A 121 -5.46 6.66 1.99
CA ASP A 121 -5.25 6.08 0.65
C ASP A 121 -4.80 4.62 0.76
N ARG A 122 -4.72 3.95 -0.39
CA ARG A 122 -4.10 2.63 -0.49
C ARG A 122 -2.59 2.73 -0.39
N TYR A 123 -1.98 1.82 0.36
CA TYR A 123 -0.54 1.68 0.39
C TYR A 123 -0.04 1.09 -0.94
N ARG A 124 0.68 1.88 -1.73
CA ARG A 124 1.08 1.54 -3.12
C ARG A 124 2.58 1.40 -3.32
N VAL A 125 3.37 1.55 -2.27
CA VAL A 125 4.84 1.50 -2.39
C VAL A 125 5.32 0.23 -3.11
N PRO A 126 4.86 -1.00 -2.77
CA PRO A 126 5.30 -2.20 -3.48
C PRO A 126 4.97 -2.18 -4.97
N ALA A 127 3.79 -1.68 -5.35
CA ALA A 127 3.37 -1.61 -6.74
C ALA A 127 4.20 -0.62 -7.55
N VAL A 128 4.49 0.56 -6.99
CA VAL A 128 5.29 1.60 -7.63
C VAL A 128 6.74 1.13 -7.81
N VAL A 129 7.35 0.59 -6.76
CA VAL A 129 8.71 0.05 -6.80
C VAL A 129 8.81 -1.10 -7.81
N GLY A 130 7.82 -2.01 -7.81
CA GLY A 130 7.75 -3.11 -8.76
C GLY A 130 7.69 -2.65 -10.20
N PHE A 131 6.86 -1.65 -10.49
CA PHE A 131 6.72 -1.09 -11.83
C PHE A 131 8.03 -0.44 -12.30
N ILE A 132 8.66 0.40 -11.46
CA ILE A 132 9.94 1.07 -11.79
C ILE A 132 11.03 0.04 -12.03
N THR A 133 11.19 -0.94 -11.13
CA THR A 133 12.21 -1.98 -11.25
C THR A 133 12.02 -2.83 -12.52
N PHE A 134 10.78 -3.18 -12.83
CA PHE A 134 10.43 -3.94 -14.03
C PHE A 134 10.75 -3.14 -15.31
N ALA A 135 10.36 -1.85 -15.36
CA ALA A 135 10.66 -0.98 -16.49
C ALA A 135 12.17 -0.81 -16.71
N CYS A 136 12.93 -0.58 -15.64
CA CYS A 136 14.39 -0.52 -15.69
C CYS A 136 15.00 -1.83 -16.19
N GLY A 137 14.51 -2.97 -15.72
CA GLY A 137 14.97 -4.29 -16.16
C GLY A 137 14.74 -4.52 -17.65
N ILE A 138 13.57 -4.16 -18.18
CA ILE A 138 13.30 -4.23 -19.62
C ILE A 138 14.25 -3.34 -20.42
N LEU A 139 14.48 -2.10 -19.97
CA LEU A 139 15.41 -1.19 -20.64
C LEU A 139 16.83 -1.77 -20.71
N VAL A 140 17.29 -2.40 -19.63
CA VAL A 140 18.61 -3.08 -19.61
C VAL A 140 18.65 -4.25 -20.61
N ILE A 141 17.59 -5.04 -20.69
CA ILE A 141 17.51 -6.19 -21.62
C ILE A 141 17.53 -5.71 -23.08
N ILE A 142 16.75 -4.67 -23.42
CA ILE A 142 16.61 -4.17 -24.79
C ILE A 142 17.89 -3.43 -25.23
N ALA A 143 18.43 -2.56 -24.38
CA ALA A 143 19.56 -1.72 -24.71
C ALA A 143 20.93 -2.39 -24.42
N GLY A 144 20.94 -3.57 -23.79
CA GLY A 144 22.15 -4.33 -23.48
C GLY A 144 23.17 -3.51 -22.68
N ARG A 145 24.46 -3.62 -23.07
CA ARG A 145 25.57 -2.88 -22.40
C ARG A 145 25.38 -1.36 -22.39
N SER A 146 24.75 -0.79 -23.41
CA SER A 146 24.52 0.66 -23.52
C SER A 146 23.40 1.10 -22.55
N GLY A 147 22.36 0.30 -22.37
CA GLY A 147 21.28 0.57 -21.42
C GLY A 147 21.75 0.52 -19.97
N PHE A 148 22.60 -0.44 -19.64
CA PHE A 148 23.19 -0.53 -18.30
C PHE A 148 24.06 0.71 -17.97
N LYS A 149 24.90 1.16 -18.92
CA LYS A 149 25.70 2.38 -18.74
C LYS A 149 24.86 3.64 -18.59
N ALA A 150 23.75 3.75 -19.35
CA ALA A 150 22.83 4.87 -19.22
C ALA A 150 22.13 4.89 -17.86
N LEU A 151 21.75 3.74 -17.33
CA LEU A 151 21.13 3.61 -16.00
C LEU A 151 22.10 3.99 -14.89
N VAL A 152 23.36 3.52 -14.97
CA VAL A 152 24.42 3.87 -13.99
C VAL A 152 24.80 5.35 -14.06
N GLY A 153 24.67 5.99 -15.22
CA GLY A 153 24.96 7.43 -15.38
C GLY A 153 23.81 8.34 -14.89
N LEU A 154 22.67 7.78 -14.54
CA LEU A 154 21.51 8.53 -14.05
C LEU A 154 21.51 8.65 -12.50
N PHE A 155 22.27 7.81 -11.81
CA PHE A 155 22.48 7.78 -10.36
C PHE A 155 23.92 8.19 -10.00
#